data_1a2cf6cbc3cde58aa0894aee978bf7ae
#
_entry.id   1a2cf6cbc3cde58aa0894aee978bf7ae
#
_cell.length_a   1.000
_cell.length_b   1.000
_cell.length_c   1.000
_cell.angle_alpha   90.00
_cell.angle_beta   90.00
_cell.angle_gamma   90.00
#
_symmetry.space_group_name_H-M   'P 1'
#
loop_
_entity.id
_entity.type
_entity.pdbx_description
1 polymer ?
#
loop_
_entity_poly.entity_id
_entity_poly.type
_entity_poly.pdbx_seq_one_letter_code
_entity_poly.pdbx_strand_id
1 'polypeptide(L)'
;MGKIVKVSGPLVVATGMEEANMADVVRVGEQRLIGEILNMTGGDASIQVYEETAGLGPGAEVVTTGAPLSVELGPGLIETIYDGIQRPLEAIREKSGSNNLPRGVEVPALDREKLWQFTAVAKPGDQMTGGDVLGTVQETESILHKIMLPPGMEGTLVSIESGSFTVTQTIAVLKKADGSLVELPMMQKWPVRVGRPYRRKYPPHSPLQSGQRIVDTFFPVAKGGTAAIPGPFGSGKTVMQHALAKWSDVDLVVYI
;
A
#
# COMPACT_ATOMS: atom_id res chain seq x y z
N MET A 1 -22.32 7.79 11.63
CA MET A 1 -21.40 8.52 12.53
C MET A 1 -21.50 7.95 13.92
N GLY A 2 -20.43 7.45 14.46
CA GLY A 2 -20.37 6.83 15.78
C GLY A 2 -19.86 7.77 16.87
N LYS A 3 -20.03 7.35 18.13
CA LYS A 3 -19.49 8.05 19.29
C LYS A 3 -18.71 7.09 20.18
N ILE A 4 -17.57 7.54 20.68
CA ILE A 4 -16.75 6.77 21.63
C ILE A 4 -17.54 6.52 22.91
N VAL A 5 -17.58 5.28 23.36
CA VAL A 5 -18.11 4.88 24.67
C VAL A 5 -17.02 4.45 25.63
N LYS A 6 -15.87 3.99 25.13
CA LYS A 6 -14.75 3.54 25.96
C LYS A 6 -13.41 3.74 25.24
N VAL A 7 -12.40 4.15 26.00
CA VAL A 7 -10.99 4.22 25.54
C VAL A 7 -10.14 3.39 26.51
N SER A 8 -9.30 2.50 25.98
CA SER A 8 -8.40 1.65 26.75
C SER A 8 -7.06 1.49 26.01
N GLY A 9 -6.13 2.43 26.21
CA GLY A 9 -4.92 2.49 25.40
C GLY A 9 -5.25 2.67 23.93
N PRO A 10 -4.69 1.87 23.01
CA PRO A 10 -4.96 1.98 21.58
C PRO A 10 -6.35 1.43 21.17
N LEU A 11 -7.06 0.76 22.10
CA LEU A 11 -8.38 0.21 21.84
C LEU A 11 -9.45 1.23 22.19
N VAL A 12 -10.28 1.57 21.21
CA VAL A 12 -11.44 2.45 21.34
C VAL A 12 -12.70 1.66 21.00
N VAL A 13 -13.75 1.80 21.79
CA VAL A 13 -15.07 1.26 21.48
C VAL A 13 -16.00 2.42 21.15
N ALA A 14 -16.67 2.34 20.01
CA ALA A 14 -17.63 3.34 19.56
C ALA A 14 -18.97 2.68 19.24
N THR A 15 -20.07 3.36 19.58
CA THR A 15 -21.46 2.96 19.24
C THR A 15 -21.98 3.79 18.07
N GLY A 16 -23.06 3.35 17.43
CA GLY A 16 -23.65 4.03 16.28
C GLY A 16 -22.86 3.83 14.99
N MET A 17 -22.26 2.64 14.84
CA MET A 17 -21.40 2.27 13.71
C MET A 17 -22.05 1.25 12.77
N GLU A 18 -23.40 1.21 12.71
CA GLU A 18 -24.16 0.21 11.94
C GLU A 18 -23.85 0.22 10.43
N GLU A 19 -23.44 1.37 9.90
CA GLU A 19 -23.10 1.52 8.46
C GLU A 19 -21.65 1.15 8.14
N ALA A 20 -20.83 0.86 9.15
CA ALA A 20 -19.43 0.48 8.94
C ALA A 20 -19.26 -1.03 8.77
N ASN A 21 -18.15 -1.44 8.18
CA ASN A 21 -17.78 -2.82 8.02
C ASN A 21 -16.52 -3.17 8.83
N MET A 22 -16.33 -4.46 9.11
CA MET A 22 -15.07 -4.95 9.66
C MET A 22 -13.91 -4.56 8.74
N ALA A 23 -12.80 -4.20 9.35
CA ALA A 23 -11.58 -3.72 8.70
C ALA A 23 -11.70 -2.35 8.00
N ASP A 24 -12.83 -1.65 8.11
CA ASP A 24 -12.92 -0.26 7.66
C ASP A 24 -11.95 0.62 8.46
N VAL A 25 -11.29 1.52 7.75
CA VAL A 25 -10.54 2.62 8.38
C VAL A 25 -11.52 3.65 8.92
N VAL A 26 -11.25 4.12 10.12
CA VAL A 26 -12.03 5.15 10.79
C VAL A 26 -11.16 6.35 11.18
N ARG A 27 -11.80 7.50 11.32
CA ARG A 27 -11.21 8.73 11.86
C ARG A 27 -11.80 8.98 13.25
N VAL A 28 -10.94 9.05 14.25
CA VAL A 28 -11.33 9.05 15.66
C VAL A 28 -11.02 10.41 16.31
N GLY A 29 -12.06 11.02 16.88
CA GLY A 29 -11.97 12.29 17.59
C GLY A 29 -11.71 13.50 16.68
N GLU A 30 -11.61 14.68 17.30
CA GLU A 30 -11.36 15.96 16.60
C GLU A 30 -10.04 15.97 15.83
N GLN A 31 -9.02 15.29 16.35
CA GLN A 31 -7.72 15.15 15.68
C GLN A 31 -7.73 14.16 14.51
N ARG A 32 -8.86 13.48 14.25
CA ARG A 32 -9.04 12.54 13.14
C ARG A 32 -7.98 11.41 13.13
N LEU A 33 -7.66 10.88 14.31
CA LEU A 33 -6.68 9.81 14.45
C LEU A 33 -7.09 8.60 13.61
N ILE A 34 -6.11 7.95 13.00
CA ILE A 34 -6.37 6.80 12.13
C ILE A 34 -6.55 5.54 12.98
N GLY A 35 -7.67 4.85 12.78
CA GLY A 35 -7.94 3.55 13.38
C GLY A 35 -8.58 2.58 12.40
N GLU A 36 -8.62 1.31 12.77
CA GLU A 36 -9.23 0.23 12.02
C GLU A 36 -10.24 -0.53 12.89
N ILE A 37 -11.38 -0.87 12.34
CA ILE A 37 -12.39 -1.68 13.02
C ILE A 37 -11.92 -3.13 13.07
N LEU A 38 -11.67 -3.63 14.29
CA LEU A 38 -11.24 -5.01 14.52
C LEU A 38 -12.42 -5.97 14.70
N ASN A 39 -13.49 -5.50 15.33
CA ASN A 39 -14.68 -6.31 15.61
C ASN A 39 -15.91 -5.42 15.68
N MET A 40 -17.06 -5.99 15.35
CA MET A 40 -18.37 -5.36 15.45
C MET A 40 -19.33 -6.28 16.20
N THR A 41 -20.09 -5.71 17.15
CA THR A 41 -21.10 -6.45 17.90
C THR A 41 -22.33 -5.55 18.06
N GLY A 42 -23.41 -5.86 17.36
CA GLY A 42 -24.55 -4.96 17.24
C GLY A 42 -24.13 -3.67 16.53
N GLY A 43 -24.45 -2.51 17.10
CA GLY A 43 -24.01 -1.21 16.60
C GLY A 43 -22.67 -0.73 17.18
N ASP A 44 -22.00 -1.54 18.00
CA ASP A 44 -20.72 -1.19 18.62
C ASP A 44 -19.54 -1.71 17.80
N ALA A 45 -18.55 -0.86 17.59
CA ALA A 45 -17.30 -1.21 16.92
C ALA A 45 -16.11 -1.12 17.89
N SER A 46 -15.31 -2.18 17.95
CA SER A 46 -14.00 -2.18 18.59
C SER A 46 -12.94 -1.75 17.58
N ILE A 47 -12.26 -0.66 17.87
CA ILE A 47 -11.36 0.05 16.94
C ILE A 47 -9.96 0.05 17.53
N GLN A 48 -8.99 -0.38 16.75
CA GLN A 48 -7.58 -0.16 17.06
C GLN A 48 -7.13 1.15 16.44
N VAL A 49 -6.73 2.09 17.28
CA VAL A 49 -6.14 3.37 16.83
C VAL A 49 -4.64 3.18 16.69
N TYR A 50 -4.08 3.61 15.55
CA TYR A 50 -2.65 3.46 15.25
C TYR A 50 -1.78 4.57 15.82
N GLU A 51 -2.40 5.61 16.34
CA GLU A 51 -1.74 6.76 16.93
C GLU A 51 -2.03 6.84 18.43
N GLU A 52 -1.32 7.71 19.14
CA GLU A 52 -1.53 7.91 20.57
C GLU A 52 -2.93 8.47 20.84
N THR A 53 -3.66 7.80 21.74
CA THR A 53 -5.05 8.11 22.10
C THR A 53 -5.20 9.06 23.28
N ALA A 54 -4.10 9.59 23.81
CA ALA A 54 -4.14 10.54 24.93
C ALA A 54 -5.03 11.75 24.57
N GLY A 55 -5.98 12.06 25.47
CA GLY A 55 -6.95 13.13 25.28
C GLY A 55 -8.26 12.71 24.59
N LEU A 56 -8.35 11.48 24.06
CA LEU A 56 -9.64 10.94 23.62
C LEU A 56 -10.50 10.55 24.83
N GLY A 57 -11.80 10.78 24.72
CA GLY A 57 -12.78 10.42 25.75
C GLY A 57 -14.13 10.02 25.20
N PRO A 58 -15.00 9.47 26.06
CA PRO A 58 -16.39 9.16 25.69
C PRO A 58 -17.10 10.38 25.12
N GLY A 59 -17.94 10.15 24.09
CA GLY A 59 -18.68 11.18 23.37
C GLY A 59 -17.95 11.76 22.16
N ALA A 60 -16.63 11.56 22.02
CA ALA A 60 -15.89 11.99 20.83
C ALA A 60 -16.36 11.22 19.59
N GLU A 61 -16.31 11.88 18.44
CA GLU A 61 -16.87 11.39 17.19
C GLU A 61 -15.97 10.34 16.53
N VAL A 62 -16.59 9.37 15.88
CA VAL A 62 -15.92 8.37 15.02
C VAL A 62 -16.60 8.34 13.66
N VAL A 63 -15.81 8.54 12.61
CA VAL A 63 -16.29 8.56 11.22
C VAL A 63 -15.62 7.43 10.44
N THR A 64 -16.42 6.54 9.84
CA THR A 64 -15.90 5.53 8.91
C THR A 64 -15.54 6.17 7.57
N THR A 65 -14.50 5.63 6.92
CA THR A 65 -14.16 5.98 5.54
C THR A 65 -14.93 5.12 4.52
N GLY A 66 -15.63 4.07 4.99
CA GLY A 66 -16.33 3.10 4.14
C GLY A 66 -15.38 2.22 3.31
N ALA A 67 -14.10 2.17 3.66
CA ALA A 67 -13.11 1.40 2.94
C ALA A 67 -12.05 0.82 3.89
N PRO A 68 -11.52 -0.38 3.61
CA PRO A 68 -10.46 -0.98 4.40
C PRO A 68 -9.13 -0.24 4.22
N LEU A 69 -8.20 -0.49 5.14
CA LEU A 69 -6.85 0.02 5.03
C LEU A 69 -6.24 -0.40 3.69
N SER A 70 -5.89 0.59 2.89
CA SER A 70 -5.43 0.39 1.52
C SER A 70 -4.14 1.19 1.29
N VAL A 71 -3.26 0.64 0.47
CA VAL A 71 -2.05 1.31 0.01
C VAL A 71 -2.25 1.91 -1.37
N GLU A 72 -1.57 3.00 -1.64
CA GLU A 72 -1.49 3.62 -2.96
C GLU A 72 -0.30 3.01 -3.71
N LEU A 73 -0.57 2.41 -4.86
CA LEU A 73 0.42 1.77 -5.72
C LEU A 73 0.54 2.56 -7.02
N GLY A 74 1.74 3.00 -7.34
CA GLY A 74 2.03 3.81 -8.53
C GLY A 74 3.47 4.32 -8.52
N PRO A 75 3.88 5.10 -9.52
CA PRO A 75 5.20 5.72 -9.55
C PRO A 75 5.43 6.66 -8.36
N GLY A 76 6.62 6.60 -7.77
CA GLY A 76 7.00 7.41 -6.61
C GLY A 76 7.08 6.62 -5.30
N LEU A 77 6.90 5.30 -5.34
CA LEU A 77 7.12 4.43 -4.17
C LEU A 77 8.60 4.16 -3.91
N ILE A 78 9.40 4.08 -4.98
CA ILE A 78 10.82 3.75 -4.88
C ILE A 78 11.58 4.92 -4.23
N GLU A 79 12.53 4.58 -3.36
CA GLU A 79 13.35 5.54 -2.60
C GLU A 79 12.57 6.40 -1.58
N THR A 80 11.31 6.06 -1.30
CA THR A 80 10.49 6.77 -0.30
C THR A 80 10.43 5.95 1.00
N ILE A 81 10.51 6.64 2.13
CA ILE A 81 10.38 6.04 3.47
C ILE A 81 8.98 6.31 3.98
N TYR A 82 8.28 5.23 4.33
CA TYR A 82 6.92 5.26 4.86
C TYR A 82 6.86 4.74 6.29
N ASP A 83 5.82 5.12 7.02
CA ASP A 83 5.44 4.44 8.25
C ASP A 83 4.56 3.21 7.97
N GLY A 84 4.12 2.52 9.03
CA GLY A 84 3.34 1.27 8.93
C GLY A 84 1.95 1.39 8.29
N ILE A 85 1.47 2.59 8.00
CA ILE A 85 0.20 2.87 7.30
C ILE A 85 0.40 3.68 6.02
N GLN A 86 1.61 3.62 5.47
CA GLN A 86 2.02 4.27 4.22
C GLN A 86 1.94 5.81 4.27
N ARG A 87 2.25 6.45 5.41
CA ARG A 87 2.44 7.90 5.43
C ARG A 87 3.89 8.23 5.06
N PRO A 88 4.15 9.11 4.07
CA PRO A 88 5.50 9.46 3.64
C PRO A 88 6.17 10.35 4.68
N LEU A 89 7.23 9.86 5.35
CA LEU A 89 7.84 10.51 6.50
C LEU A 89 8.50 11.84 6.13
N GLU A 90 9.12 11.93 4.97
CA GLU A 90 9.77 13.17 4.52
C GLU A 90 8.77 14.28 4.24
N ALA A 91 7.71 13.99 3.50
CA ALA A 91 6.64 14.95 3.22
C ALA A 91 5.91 15.41 4.50
N ILE A 92 5.78 14.52 5.49
CA ILE A 92 5.22 14.89 6.81
C ILE A 92 6.18 15.83 7.54
N ARG A 93 7.48 15.56 7.53
CA ARG A 93 8.50 16.43 8.15
C ARG A 93 8.48 17.83 7.52
N GLU A 94 8.41 17.91 6.21
CA GLU A 94 8.32 19.19 5.49
C GLU A 94 7.05 19.96 5.85
N LYS A 95 5.89 19.27 5.86
CA LYS A 95 4.60 19.86 6.18
C LYS A 95 4.49 20.33 7.63
N SER A 96 5.05 19.57 8.57
CA SER A 96 4.96 19.86 10.00
C SER A 96 6.07 20.76 10.53
N GLY A 97 7.19 20.87 9.82
CA GLY A 97 8.40 21.54 10.29
C GLY A 97 9.06 20.85 11.49
N SER A 98 8.73 19.59 11.78
CA SER A 98 9.17 18.83 12.96
C SER A 98 9.73 17.47 12.57
N ASN A 99 10.71 17.00 13.34
CA ASN A 99 11.19 15.62 13.24
C ASN A 99 10.29 14.60 13.98
N ASN A 100 9.31 15.08 14.74
CA ASN A 100 8.32 14.23 15.39
C ASN A 100 7.10 14.07 14.49
N LEU A 101 6.53 12.87 14.48
CA LEU A 101 5.33 12.57 13.73
C LEU A 101 4.10 13.17 14.45
N PRO A 102 3.46 14.21 13.91
CA PRO A 102 2.28 14.79 14.55
C PRO A 102 1.07 13.87 14.39
N ARG A 103 0.19 13.89 15.40
CA ARG A 103 -1.05 13.10 15.40
C ARG A 103 -2.04 13.63 14.37
N GLY A 104 -2.77 12.72 13.71
CA GLY A 104 -3.83 13.05 12.77
C GLY A 104 -3.35 13.72 11.47
N VAL A 105 -2.03 13.74 11.21
CA VAL A 105 -1.53 14.34 9.97
C VAL A 105 -1.92 13.50 8.76
N GLU A 106 -2.52 14.15 7.78
CA GLU A 106 -2.87 13.55 6.49
C GLU A 106 -1.95 14.08 5.40
N VAL A 107 -1.22 13.18 4.78
CA VAL A 107 -0.40 13.45 3.59
C VAL A 107 -0.65 12.29 2.61
N PRO A 108 -0.92 12.56 1.33
CA PRO A 108 -1.01 11.51 0.32
C PRO A 108 0.25 10.65 0.28
N ALA A 109 0.10 9.34 0.10
CA ALA A 109 1.24 8.43 0.05
C ALA A 109 2.12 8.66 -1.18
N LEU A 110 1.50 8.97 -2.31
CA LEU A 110 2.20 9.37 -3.53
C LEU A 110 2.06 10.87 -3.75
N ASP A 111 3.11 11.49 -4.28
CA ASP A 111 3.11 12.90 -4.67
C ASP A 111 2.06 13.16 -5.77
N ARG A 112 1.15 14.11 -5.52
CA ARG A 112 0.05 14.46 -6.43
C ARG A 112 0.44 15.51 -7.48
N GLU A 113 1.56 16.17 -7.31
CA GLU A 113 2.01 17.27 -8.16
C GLU A 113 3.13 16.83 -9.11
N LYS A 114 3.91 15.83 -8.73
CA LYS A 114 5.01 15.31 -9.54
C LYS A 114 4.49 14.77 -10.86
N LEU A 115 5.08 15.26 -11.95
CA LEU A 115 4.81 14.79 -13.30
C LEU A 115 5.72 13.63 -13.67
N TRP A 116 5.12 12.59 -14.23
CA TRP A 116 5.79 11.40 -14.70
C TRP A 116 5.61 11.26 -16.20
N GLN A 117 6.68 10.95 -16.91
CA GLN A 117 6.62 10.68 -18.36
C GLN A 117 6.07 9.28 -18.58
N PHE A 118 4.80 9.20 -18.93
CA PHE A 118 4.11 7.95 -19.25
C PHE A 118 4.25 7.64 -20.73
N THR A 119 4.62 6.40 -21.05
CA THR A 119 4.69 5.87 -22.43
C THR A 119 3.66 4.74 -22.57
N ALA A 120 2.66 4.92 -23.40
CA ALA A 120 1.64 3.92 -23.69
C ALA A 120 2.25 2.72 -24.43
N VAL A 121 1.89 1.52 -24.00
CA VAL A 121 2.23 0.23 -24.66
C VAL A 121 0.98 -0.36 -25.32
N ALA A 122 -0.15 -0.32 -24.63
CA ALA A 122 -1.44 -0.73 -25.15
C ALA A 122 -1.98 0.29 -26.19
N LYS A 123 -2.95 -0.13 -26.98
CA LYS A 123 -3.55 0.69 -28.04
C LYS A 123 -5.07 0.74 -27.89
N PRO A 124 -5.73 1.83 -28.33
CA PRO A 124 -7.18 1.86 -28.44
C PRO A 124 -7.71 0.67 -29.26
N GLY A 125 -8.74 0.00 -28.76
CA GLY A 125 -9.32 -1.21 -29.33
C GLY A 125 -8.81 -2.52 -28.70
N ASP A 126 -7.72 -2.49 -27.94
CA ASP A 126 -7.21 -3.69 -27.27
C ASP A 126 -8.21 -4.19 -26.21
N GLN A 127 -8.41 -5.51 -26.17
CA GLN A 127 -9.13 -6.18 -25.10
C GLN A 127 -8.16 -6.37 -23.93
N MET A 128 -8.49 -5.80 -22.79
CA MET A 128 -7.63 -5.76 -21.61
C MET A 128 -8.25 -6.54 -20.46
N THR A 129 -7.40 -7.24 -19.71
CA THR A 129 -7.75 -7.91 -18.45
C THR A 129 -6.84 -7.46 -17.33
N GLY A 130 -7.29 -7.63 -16.08
CA GLY A 130 -6.50 -7.22 -14.91
C GLY A 130 -5.09 -7.81 -14.92
N GLY A 131 -4.09 -6.95 -14.81
CA GLY A 131 -2.67 -7.29 -14.89
C GLY A 131 -2.02 -7.03 -16.26
N ASP A 132 -2.79 -6.74 -17.29
CA ASP A 132 -2.23 -6.33 -18.60
C ASP A 132 -1.57 -4.95 -18.48
N VAL A 133 -0.48 -4.76 -19.22
CA VAL A 133 0.33 -3.53 -19.17
C VAL A 133 -0.30 -2.46 -20.06
N LEU A 134 -0.72 -1.36 -19.46
CA LEU A 134 -1.19 -0.16 -20.16
C LEU A 134 -0.02 0.62 -20.75
N GLY A 135 1.02 0.81 -19.98
CA GLY A 135 2.21 1.57 -20.37
C GLY A 135 3.28 1.51 -19.31
N THR A 136 4.31 2.33 -19.49
CA THR A 136 5.49 2.36 -18.63
C THR A 136 5.88 3.77 -18.22
N VAL A 137 6.55 3.87 -17.07
CA VAL A 137 7.18 5.09 -16.55
C VAL A 137 8.60 4.74 -16.12
N GLN A 138 9.60 5.49 -16.57
CA GLN A 138 10.96 5.37 -16.02
C GLN A 138 10.99 6.05 -14.66
N GLU A 139 10.90 5.25 -13.58
CA GLU A 139 10.80 5.78 -12.21
C GLU A 139 12.19 6.15 -11.65
N THR A 140 13.17 5.27 -11.84
CA THR A 140 14.60 5.51 -11.55
C THR A 140 15.46 5.04 -12.72
N GLU A 141 16.77 5.25 -12.67
CA GLU A 141 17.68 4.78 -13.75
C GLU A 141 17.56 3.27 -14.00
N SER A 142 17.30 2.48 -12.94
CA SER A 142 17.23 1.01 -13.00
C SER A 142 15.81 0.47 -13.06
N ILE A 143 14.78 1.25 -12.71
CA ILE A 143 13.41 0.75 -12.55
C ILE A 143 12.48 1.33 -13.62
N LEU A 144 12.06 0.46 -14.53
CA LEU A 144 10.97 0.73 -15.46
C LEU A 144 9.66 0.26 -14.85
N HIS A 145 8.89 1.20 -14.30
CA HIS A 145 7.61 0.94 -13.68
C HIS A 145 6.55 0.61 -14.75
N LYS A 146 5.89 -0.54 -14.61
CA LYS A 146 4.80 -0.96 -15.50
C LYS A 146 3.47 -0.56 -14.89
N ILE A 147 2.74 0.31 -15.57
CA ILE A 147 1.37 0.67 -15.21
C ILE A 147 0.45 -0.41 -15.77
N MET A 148 -0.23 -1.11 -14.90
CA MET A 148 -1.08 -2.25 -15.25
C MET A 148 -2.54 -1.97 -14.94
N LEU A 149 -3.44 -2.58 -15.73
CA LEU A 149 -4.86 -2.56 -15.44
C LEU A 149 -5.11 -3.18 -14.06
N PRO A 150 -5.87 -2.52 -13.15
CA PRO A 150 -6.16 -3.06 -11.84
C PRO A 150 -6.80 -4.45 -11.90
N PRO A 151 -6.46 -5.35 -10.95
CA PRO A 151 -7.08 -6.66 -10.87
C PRO A 151 -8.61 -6.59 -10.75
N GLY A 152 -9.30 -7.52 -11.40
CA GLY A 152 -10.77 -7.56 -11.42
C GLY A 152 -11.42 -6.62 -12.42
N MET A 153 -10.63 -5.87 -13.19
CA MET A 153 -11.12 -5.06 -14.31
C MET A 153 -10.89 -5.79 -15.63
N GLU A 154 -11.84 -5.67 -16.53
CA GLU A 154 -11.74 -6.15 -17.92
C GLU A 154 -12.57 -5.26 -18.85
N GLY A 155 -12.17 -5.17 -20.10
CA GLY A 155 -12.90 -4.37 -21.09
C GLY A 155 -12.06 -4.02 -22.31
N THR A 156 -12.62 -3.16 -23.15
CA THR A 156 -11.96 -2.63 -24.35
C THR A 156 -11.36 -1.26 -24.06
N LEU A 157 -10.11 -1.06 -24.39
CA LEU A 157 -9.44 0.24 -24.26
C LEU A 157 -10.00 1.23 -25.29
N VAL A 158 -10.61 2.31 -24.84
CA VAL A 158 -11.22 3.34 -25.70
C VAL A 158 -10.17 4.37 -26.12
N SER A 159 -9.40 4.84 -25.14
CA SER A 159 -8.31 5.80 -25.35
C SER A 159 -7.17 5.56 -24.39
N ILE A 160 -5.98 5.91 -24.83
CA ILE A 160 -4.76 5.96 -24.04
C ILE A 160 -3.81 6.98 -24.65
N GLU A 161 -3.15 7.78 -23.84
CA GLU A 161 -2.28 8.85 -24.31
C GLU A 161 -0.92 8.77 -23.62
N SER A 162 0.16 8.93 -24.39
CA SER A 162 1.50 9.12 -23.85
C SER A 162 1.72 10.59 -23.55
N GLY A 163 2.43 10.88 -22.46
CA GLY A 163 2.68 12.26 -22.08
C GLY A 163 3.13 12.40 -20.62
N SER A 164 3.14 13.61 -20.16
CA SER A 164 3.50 13.98 -18.79
C SER A 164 2.24 14.10 -17.94
N PHE A 165 2.07 13.22 -16.97
CA PHE A 165 0.89 13.15 -16.12
C PHE A 165 1.27 13.04 -14.64
N THR A 166 0.40 13.53 -13.76
CA THR A 166 0.47 13.19 -12.34
C THR A 166 -0.10 11.79 -12.12
N VAL A 167 0.14 11.20 -10.96
CA VAL A 167 -0.34 9.84 -10.64
C VAL A 167 -1.87 9.70 -10.62
N THR A 168 -2.59 10.81 -10.50
CA THR A 168 -4.06 10.85 -10.40
C THR A 168 -4.75 11.27 -11.70
N GLN A 169 -4.03 11.85 -12.66
CA GLN A 169 -4.60 12.21 -13.95
C GLN A 169 -4.93 10.98 -14.79
N THR A 170 -6.01 11.04 -15.53
CA THR A 170 -6.45 9.97 -16.43
C THR A 170 -5.47 9.81 -17.59
N ILE A 171 -4.91 8.60 -17.72
CA ILE A 171 -4.00 8.22 -18.82
C ILE A 171 -4.71 7.36 -19.88
N ALA A 172 -5.80 6.69 -19.49
CA ALA A 172 -6.55 5.80 -20.36
C ALA A 172 -8.03 5.74 -19.95
N VAL A 173 -8.89 5.32 -20.89
CA VAL A 173 -10.32 5.07 -20.66
C VAL A 173 -10.64 3.64 -21.10
N LEU A 174 -11.24 2.86 -20.20
CA LEU A 174 -11.66 1.48 -20.45
C LEU A 174 -13.19 1.42 -20.54
N LYS A 175 -13.72 0.73 -21.55
CA LYS A 175 -15.14 0.42 -21.68
C LYS A 175 -15.38 -1.01 -21.21
N LYS A 176 -16.18 -1.18 -20.14
CA LYS A 176 -16.57 -2.49 -19.63
C LYS A 176 -17.64 -3.17 -20.48
N ALA A 177 -17.92 -4.45 -20.22
CA ALA A 177 -18.93 -5.23 -20.91
C ALA A 177 -20.35 -4.65 -20.77
N ASP A 178 -20.66 -3.99 -19.65
CA ASP A 178 -21.92 -3.31 -19.38
C ASP A 178 -22.06 -1.96 -20.12
N GLY A 179 -21.02 -1.56 -20.87
CA GLY A 179 -20.95 -0.28 -21.60
C GLY A 179 -20.46 0.91 -20.76
N SER A 180 -20.25 0.74 -19.46
CA SER A 180 -19.71 1.81 -18.61
C SER A 180 -18.27 2.15 -18.96
N LEU A 181 -17.92 3.45 -18.86
CA LEU A 181 -16.57 3.96 -19.07
C LEU A 181 -15.88 4.14 -17.70
N VAL A 182 -14.65 3.68 -17.63
CA VAL A 182 -13.81 3.82 -16.44
C VAL A 182 -12.54 4.56 -16.81
N GLU A 183 -12.30 5.67 -16.13
CA GLU A 183 -11.05 6.43 -16.22
C GLU A 183 -9.96 5.75 -15.42
N LEU A 184 -8.80 5.59 -16.01
CA LEU A 184 -7.66 4.89 -15.43
C LEU A 184 -6.51 5.88 -15.22
N PRO A 185 -6.13 6.16 -13.96
CA PRO A 185 -4.90 6.88 -13.63
C PRO A 185 -3.72 5.92 -13.52
N MET A 186 -2.52 6.46 -13.31
CA MET A 186 -1.33 5.64 -13.03
C MET A 186 -1.35 5.00 -11.63
N MET A 187 -2.04 5.63 -10.69
CA MET A 187 -2.17 5.15 -9.32
C MET A 187 -3.37 4.22 -9.16
N GLN A 188 -3.23 3.20 -8.32
CA GLN A 188 -4.35 2.37 -7.85
C GLN A 188 -4.30 2.20 -6.34
N LYS A 189 -5.47 2.09 -5.69
CA LYS A 189 -5.57 1.73 -4.28
C LYS A 189 -5.76 0.22 -4.16
N TRP A 190 -5.05 -0.38 -3.20
CA TRP A 190 -5.13 -1.81 -2.94
C TRP A 190 -5.30 -2.09 -1.44
N PRO A 191 -6.32 -2.89 -1.03
CA PRO A 191 -6.51 -3.27 0.37
C PRO A 191 -5.34 -4.11 0.88
N VAL A 192 -4.74 -3.73 2.00
CA VAL A 192 -3.53 -4.39 2.53
C VAL A 192 -3.76 -5.84 2.97
N ARG A 193 -5.00 -6.19 3.33
CA ARG A 193 -5.36 -7.55 3.77
C ARG A 193 -5.70 -8.49 2.63
N VAL A 194 -5.76 -8.00 1.40
CA VAL A 194 -6.08 -8.80 0.22
C VAL A 194 -4.81 -9.04 -0.59
N GLY A 195 -4.41 -10.30 -0.70
CA GLY A 195 -3.27 -10.67 -1.55
C GLY A 195 -3.50 -10.27 -3.01
N ARG A 196 -2.45 -9.79 -3.69
CA ARG A 196 -2.55 -9.51 -5.13
C ARG A 196 -2.79 -10.82 -5.88
N PRO A 197 -3.72 -10.86 -6.85
CA PRO A 197 -3.95 -12.04 -7.65
C PRO A 197 -2.73 -12.35 -8.53
N TYR A 198 -2.51 -13.62 -8.79
CA TYR A 198 -1.46 -14.09 -9.69
C TYR A 198 -2.04 -15.12 -10.66
N ARG A 199 -1.53 -15.14 -11.88
CA ARG A 199 -2.00 -16.08 -12.90
C ARG A 199 -1.52 -17.50 -12.64
N ARG A 200 -0.28 -17.67 -12.17
CA ARG A 200 0.36 -18.97 -11.95
C ARG A 200 1.50 -18.87 -10.95
N LYS A 201 1.60 -19.84 -10.05
CA LYS A 201 2.79 -20.07 -9.23
C LYS A 201 3.72 -21.03 -9.97
N TYR A 202 4.99 -20.67 -10.06
CA TYR A 202 6.03 -21.53 -10.63
C TYR A 202 6.73 -22.27 -9.50
N PRO A 203 7.14 -23.55 -9.73
CA PRO A 203 8.00 -24.24 -8.77
C PRO A 203 9.36 -23.52 -8.68
N PRO A 204 9.96 -23.44 -7.49
CA PRO A 204 11.27 -22.83 -7.31
C PRO A 204 12.35 -23.74 -7.92
N HIS A 205 13.15 -23.21 -8.83
CA HIS A 205 14.27 -23.92 -9.46
C HIS A 205 15.55 -23.10 -9.55
N SER A 206 15.53 -21.86 -9.14
CA SER A 206 16.73 -21.02 -9.14
C SER A 206 17.04 -20.58 -7.71
N PRO A 207 18.27 -20.79 -7.20
CA PRO A 207 18.65 -20.29 -5.89
C PRO A 207 18.83 -18.77 -5.93
N LEU A 208 18.48 -18.13 -4.82
CA LEU A 208 18.88 -16.77 -4.53
C LEU A 208 20.35 -16.79 -4.08
N GLN A 209 21.21 -16.03 -4.73
CA GLN A 209 22.59 -15.85 -4.28
C GLN A 209 22.58 -14.77 -3.18
N SER A 210 22.76 -15.20 -1.94
CA SER A 210 22.68 -14.29 -0.77
C SER A 210 24.00 -13.58 -0.49
N GLY A 211 25.10 -14.00 -1.12
CA GLY A 211 26.45 -13.56 -0.82
C GLY A 211 27.00 -14.11 0.51
N GLN A 212 26.22 -14.95 1.21
CA GLN A 212 26.62 -15.60 2.45
C GLN A 212 26.93 -17.09 2.15
N ARG A 213 28.21 -17.45 2.17
CA ARG A 213 28.67 -18.80 1.79
C ARG A 213 27.91 -19.92 2.50
N ILE A 214 27.67 -19.79 3.81
CA ILE A 214 26.99 -20.81 4.58
C ILE A 214 25.51 -20.95 4.20
N VAL A 215 24.85 -19.84 3.89
CA VAL A 215 23.46 -19.84 3.43
C VAL A 215 23.39 -20.49 2.06
N ASP A 216 24.18 -20.00 1.12
CA ASP A 216 24.14 -20.45 -0.27
C ASP A 216 24.51 -21.94 -0.44
N THR A 217 25.35 -22.47 0.47
CA THR A 217 25.82 -23.88 0.41
C THR A 217 24.91 -24.84 1.17
N PHE A 218 24.52 -24.51 2.41
CA PHE A 218 23.84 -25.44 3.30
C PHE A 218 22.35 -25.15 3.51
N PHE A 219 21.92 -23.91 3.28
CA PHE A 219 20.54 -23.46 3.50
C PHE A 219 20.04 -22.60 2.33
N PRO A 220 20.20 -23.07 1.08
CA PRO A 220 19.89 -22.25 -0.09
C PRO A 220 18.44 -21.78 -0.07
N VAL A 221 18.24 -20.50 -0.33
CA VAL A 221 16.91 -19.88 -0.48
C VAL A 221 16.58 -19.84 -1.97
N ALA A 222 15.39 -20.28 -2.33
CA ALA A 222 14.93 -20.19 -3.71
C ALA A 222 14.47 -18.77 -4.06
N LYS A 223 14.73 -18.29 -5.28
CA LYS A 223 14.11 -17.07 -5.80
C LYS A 223 12.58 -17.22 -5.77
N GLY A 224 11.88 -16.26 -5.13
CA GLY A 224 10.45 -16.34 -4.85
C GLY A 224 10.06 -17.19 -3.64
N GLY A 225 11.04 -17.72 -2.90
CA GLY A 225 10.84 -18.48 -1.67
C GLY A 225 10.71 -17.60 -0.43
N THR A 226 10.49 -18.24 0.71
CA THR A 226 10.44 -17.63 2.03
C THR A 226 11.46 -18.29 2.94
N ALA A 227 12.22 -17.50 3.69
CA ALA A 227 13.16 -17.98 4.68
C ALA A 227 12.86 -17.37 6.06
N ALA A 228 13.04 -18.17 7.12
CA ALA A 228 12.96 -17.71 8.50
C ALA A 228 14.36 -17.64 9.10
N ILE A 229 14.62 -16.59 9.87
CA ILE A 229 15.88 -16.41 10.63
C ILE A 229 15.53 -16.40 12.12
N PRO A 230 15.28 -17.57 12.74
CA PRO A 230 14.92 -17.67 14.15
C PRO A 230 16.15 -17.49 15.04
N GLY A 231 15.94 -17.04 16.25
CA GLY A 231 17.00 -16.96 17.25
C GLY A 231 16.64 -16.06 18.44
N PRO A 232 17.29 -16.24 19.61
CA PRO A 232 17.09 -15.40 20.75
C PRO A 232 17.64 -13.98 20.54
N PHE A 233 17.41 -13.11 21.50
CA PHE A 233 17.99 -11.77 21.50
C PHE A 233 19.53 -11.85 21.42
N GLY A 234 20.14 -11.00 20.59
CA GLY A 234 21.59 -10.97 20.39
C GLY A 234 22.16 -12.04 19.46
N SER A 235 21.35 -12.90 18.82
CA SER A 235 21.84 -13.96 17.92
C SER A 235 22.25 -13.47 16.52
N GLY A 236 22.21 -12.18 16.23
CA GLY A 236 22.64 -11.62 14.96
C GLY A 236 21.58 -11.63 13.84
N LYS A 237 20.27 -11.83 14.16
CA LYS A 237 19.18 -11.83 13.16
C LYS A 237 19.20 -10.60 12.26
N THR A 238 19.23 -9.42 12.85
CA THR A 238 19.25 -8.14 12.10
C THR A 238 20.51 -7.99 11.26
N VAL A 239 21.66 -8.47 11.76
CA VAL A 239 22.92 -8.47 10.99
C VAL A 239 22.81 -9.35 9.76
N MET A 240 22.19 -10.53 9.89
CA MET A 240 21.93 -11.43 8.77
C MET A 240 20.96 -10.79 7.76
N GLN A 241 19.88 -10.16 8.22
CA GLN A 241 18.94 -9.46 7.34
C GLN A 241 19.63 -8.34 6.54
N HIS A 242 20.48 -7.55 7.21
CA HIS A 242 21.26 -6.49 6.52
C HIS A 242 22.26 -7.06 5.54
N ALA A 243 22.90 -8.20 5.86
CA ALA A 243 23.82 -8.87 4.94
C ALA A 243 23.10 -9.39 3.70
N LEU A 244 21.90 -10.00 3.86
CA LEU A 244 21.06 -10.43 2.75
C LEU A 244 20.63 -9.24 1.89
N ALA A 245 20.14 -8.15 2.50
CA ALA A 245 19.74 -6.94 1.78
C ALA A 245 20.88 -6.32 0.97
N LYS A 246 22.10 -6.36 1.50
CA LYS A 246 23.27 -5.72 0.89
C LYS A 246 23.92 -6.56 -0.23
N TRP A 247 23.89 -7.88 -0.12
CA TRP A 247 24.73 -8.75 -0.93
C TRP A 247 23.96 -9.73 -1.82
N SER A 248 22.63 -9.83 -1.69
CA SER A 248 21.84 -10.71 -2.56
C SER A 248 21.77 -10.20 -3.99
N ASP A 249 21.62 -11.13 -4.94
CA ASP A 249 21.47 -10.85 -6.37
C ASP A 249 20.03 -10.41 -6.72
N VAL A 250 19.63 -9.25 -6.19
CA VAL A 250 18.30 -8.66 -6.36
C VAL A 250 18.38 -7.22 -6.87
N ASP A 251 17.38 -6.79 -7.60
CA ASP A 251 17.32 -5.43 -8.18
C ASP A 251 16.76 -4.40 -7.17
N LEU A 252 15.91 -4.86 -6.24
CA LEU A 252 15.24 -4.00 -5.27
C LEU A 252 15.14 -4.71 -3.93
N VAL A 253 15.40 -3.99 -2.86
CA VAL A 253 15.19 -4.42 -1.48
C VAL A 253 14.07 -3.59 -0.85
N VAL A 254 13.04 -4.28 -0.33
CA VAL A 254 11.97 -3.67 0.46
C VAL A 254 12.14 -4.11 1.91
N TYR A 255 12.33 -3.17 2.81
CA TYR A 255 12.46 -3.42 4.24
C TYR A 255 11.20 -2.93 4.97
N ILE A 256 10.58 -3.83 5.75
CA ILE A 256 9.34 -3.57 6.50
C ILE A 256 9.55 -3.87 7.98
#